data_7308e62a816f7bb251da5b452659bdfd
#
_entry.id   7308e62a816f7bb251da5b452659bdfd
#
_cell.length_a   1.000
_cell.length_b   1.000
_cell.length_c   1.000
_cell.angle_alpha   90.00
_cell.angle_beta   90.00
_cell.angle_gamma   90.00
#
_symmetry.space_group_name_H-M   'P 1'
#
loop_
_entity.id
_entity.type
_entity.pdbx_description
1 polymer ?
#
loop_
_entity_poly.entity_id
_entity_poly.type
_entity_poly.pdbx_seq_one_letter_code
_entity_poly.pdbx_strand_id
1 'polypeptide(L)'
;MTSVAKRYAAPWLEQSMRQAASLASVPGLSADAVLCVRHLSARIDTHALRHGGGLLNTASRVSRQLQILASAARRPAHEVVPENAEAVLFDDPAEMLACAARDWLDGQFSRHWWWRSLLGNALTADVFALRRQHPTDASSALRELGARAEEFCRRLPPSD
;
A
#
# COMPACT_ATOMS: atom_id res chain seq x y z
N MET A 1 -13.90 9.07 29.85
CA MET A 1 -12.51 9.41 29.45
C MET A 1 -11.72 8.12 29.32
N THR A 2 -11.63 7.58 28.14
CA THR A 2 -10.92 6.30 27.89
C THR A 2 -9.53 6.65 27.36
N SER A 3 -8.54 6.53 28.24
CA SER A 3 -7.11 6.72 27.90
C SER A 3 -6.69 5.61 26.95
N VAL A 4 -6.48 5.92 25.67
CA VAL A 4 -5.83 5.03 24.71
C VAL A 4 -4.33 5.05 25.04
N ALA A 5 -3.88 4.08 25.83
CA ALA A 5 -2.46 3.84 26.05
C ALA A 5 -1.83 3.44 24.70
N LYS A 6 -1.12 4.37 24.05
CA LYS A 6 -0.19 4.05 22.97
C LYS A 6 0.87 3.11 23.54
N ARG A 7 0.69 1.79 23.34
CA ARG A 7 1.73 0.81 23.64
C ARG A 7 2.80 0.94 22.56
N TYR A 8 3.90 1.57 22.87
CA TYR A 8 5.09 1.53 22.05
C TYR A 8 5.57 0.09 21.97
N ALA A 9 5.53 -0.52 20.81
CA ALA A 9 6.12 -1.83 20.60
C ALA A 9 7.63 -1.73 20.83
N ALA A 10 8.21 -2.72 21.51
CA ALA A 10 9.66 -2.76 21.69
C ALA A 10 10.36 -2.82 20.33
N PRO A 11 11.49 -2.12 20.09
CA PRO A 11 12.16 -2.06 18.79
C PRO A 11 12.44 -3.43 18.15
N TRP A 12 12.76 -4.44 18.98
CA TRP A 12 12.97 -5.81 18.52
C TRP A 12 11.69 -6.44 17.94
N LEU A 13 10.51 -6.06 18.45
CA LEU A 13 9.23 -6.57 17.96
C LEU A 13 8.92 -5.98 16.58
N GLU A 14 9.16 -4.68 16.39
CA GLU A 14 9.01 -4.04 15.08
C GLU A 14 9.94 -4.65 14.04
N GLN A 15 11.19 -4.91 14.41
CA GLN A 15 12.16 -5.56 13.53
C GLN A 15 11.72 -6.98 13.15
N SER A 16 11.28 -7.77 14.14
CA SER A 16 10.77 -9.13 13.89
C SER A 16 9.53 -9.13 13.00
N MET A 17 8.64 -8.14 13.18
CA MET A 17 7.46 -7.97 12.33
C MET A 17 7.83 -7.62 10.89
N ARG A 18 8.79 -6.72 10.68
CA ARG A 18 9.30 -6.39 9.34
C ARG A 18 9.93 -7.61 8.67
N GLN A 19 10.73 -8.40 9.40
CA GLN A 19 11.29 -9.65 8.89
C GLN A 19 10.21 -10.68 8.55
N ALA A 20 9.20 -10.84 9.41
CA ALA A 20 8.08 -11.74 9.12
C ALA A 20 7.29 -11.28 7.89
N ALA A 21 7.07 -9.97 7.73
CA ALA A 21 6.40 -9.40 6.57
C ALA A 21 7.22 -9.58 5.28
N SER A 22 8.56 -9.45 5.34
CA SER A 22 9.43 -9.68 4.17
C SER A 22 9.49 -11.14 3.73
N LEU A 23 9.22 -12.08 4.64
CA LEU A 23 9.12 -13.52 4.34
C LEU A 23 7.71 -13.95 3.95
N ALA A 24 6.73 -13.08 4.16
CA ALA A 24 5.35 -13.36 3.81
C ALA A 24 5.19 -13.28 2.29
N SER A 25 4.54 -14.29 1.72
CA SER A 25 4.14 -14.29 0.31
C SER A 25 2.63 -14.45 0.22
N VAL A 26 2.04 -13.89 -0.82
CA VAL A 26 0.61 -14.04 -1.10
C VAL A 26 0.48 -14.86 -2.39
N PRO A 27 0.15 -16.16 -2.28
CA PRO A 27 -0.03 -16.99 -3.47
C PRO A 27 -1.10 -16.42 -4.40
N GLY A 28 -0.82 -16.41 -5.70
CA GLY A 28 -1.75 -15.93 -6.72
C GLY A 28 -1.69 -14.42 -7.01
N LEU A 29 -0.87 -13.65 -6.30
CA LEU A 29 -0.55 -12.29 -6.71
C LEU A 29 0.69 -12.27 -7.61
N SER A 30 0.69 -11.34 -8.58
CA SER A 30 1.90 -11.01 -9.34
C SER A 30 3.01 -10.53 -8.41
N ALA A 31 4.28 -10.73 -8.81
CA ALA A 31 5.42 -10.17 -8.07
C ALA A 31 5.40 -8.64 -8.03
N ASP A 32 4.79 -8.01 -9.03
CA ASP A 32 4.72 -6.55 -9.16
C ASP A 32 3.42 -5.97 -8.58
N ALA A 33 2.50 -6.83 -8.09
CA ALA A 33 1.24 -6.37 -7.50
C ALA A 33 1.44 -5.53 -6.26
N VAL A 34 0.68 -4.43 -6.15
CA VAL A 34 0.72 -3.52 -4.99
C VAL A 34 -0.55 -3.70 -4.17
N LEU A 35 -0.42 -4.31 -3.00
CA LEU A 35 -1.51 -4.51 -2.06
C LEU A 35 -1.42 -3.49 -0.91
N CYS A 36 -2.36 -2.56 -0.84
CA CYS A 36 -2.52 -1.66 0.28
C CYS A 36 -3.49 -2.26 1.29
N VAL A 37 -3.08 -2.34 2.55
CA VAL A 37 -3.89 -2.89 3.64
C VAL A 37 -4.06 -1.83 4.72
N ARG A 38 -5.31 -1.56 5.10
CA ARG A 38 -5.63 -0.55 6.11
C ARG A 38 -5.21 -0.96 7.51
N HIS A 39 -5.53 -2.20 7.86
CA HIS A 39 -5.17 -2.77 9.15
C HIS A 39 -4.73 -4.22 8.99
N LEU A 40 -3.54 -4.53 9.45
CA LEU A 40 -3.05 -5.89 9.53
C LEU A 40 -3.03 -6.31 11.00
N SER A 41 -3.87 -7.28 11.37
CA SER A 41 -3.93 -7.82 12.72
C SER A 41 -3.43 -9.27 12.73
N ALA A 42 -2.33 -9.53 13.43
CA ALA A 42 -1.84 -10.88 13.63
C ALA A 42 -1.61 -11.14 15.12
N ARG A 43 -2.08 -12.29 15.63
CA ARG A 43 -1.70 -12.74 16.96
C ARG A 43 -0.25 -13.22 16.90
N ILE A 44 0.60 -12.60 17.70
CA ILE A 44 2.03 -12.89 17.76
C ILE A 44 2.33 -13.53 19.10
N ASP A 45 3.00 -14.67 19.04
CA ASP A 45 3.62 -15.26 20.23
C ASP A 45 4.97 -14.58 20.46
N THR A 46 4.97 -13.58 21.35
CA THR A 46 6.16 -12.80 21.68
C THR A 46 7.24 -13.63 22.37
N HIS A 47 6.88 -14.69 23.07
CA HIS A 47 7.84 -15.60 23.68
C HIS A 47 8.55 -16.43 22.62
N ALA A 48 7.81 -17.01 21.67
CA ALA A 48 8.39 -17.77 20.57
C ALA A 48 9.30 -16.91 19.68
N LEU A 49 8.94 -15.62 19.45
CA LEU A 49 9.79 -14.69 18.70
C LEU A 49 11.11 -14.39 19.39
N ARG A 50 11.12 -14.18 20.71
CA ARG A 50 12.35 -13.92 21.49
C ARG A 50 13.34 -15.07 21.43
N HIS A 51 12.86 -16.30 21.32
CA HIS A 51 13.69 -17.51 21.31
C HIS A 51 13.96 -18.04 19.90
N GLY A 52 13.73 -17.24 18.84
CA GLY A 52 14.11 -17.55 17.47
C GLY A 52 13.22 -18.54 16.72
N GLY A 53 12.27 -19.21 17.40
CA GLY A 53 11.39 -20.23 16.80
C GLY A 53 10.09 -19.71 16.19
N GLY A 54 9.73 -18.46 16.46
CA GLY A 54 8.41 -17.92 16.13
C GLY A 54 8.30 -17.20 14.77
N LEU A 55 9.42 -16.91 14.10
CA LEU A 55 9.43 -16.05 12.93
C LEU A 55 8.67 -16.67 11.74
N LEU A 56 8.95 -17.92 11.40
CA LEU A 56 8.27 -18.61 10.30
C LEU A 56 6.77 -18.81 10.57
N ASN A 57 6.40 -19.10 11.82
CA ASN A 57 5.00 -19.22 12.20
C ASN A 57 4.29 -17.86 12.10
N THR A 58 4.95 -16.79 12.50
CA THR A 58 4.44 -15.42 12.35
C THR A 58 4.30 -15.06 10.87
N ALA A 59 5.30 -15.35 10.05
CA ALA A 59 5.26 -15.13 8.61
C ALA A 59 4.09 -15.88 7.95
N SER A 60 3.88 -17.14 8.29
CA SER A 60 2.76 -17.95 7.78
C SER A 60 1.39 -17.38 8.17
N ARG A 61 1.26 -16.84 9.38
CA ARG A 61 0.02 -16.17 9.82
C ARG A 61 -0.21 -14.86 9.09
N VAL A 62 0.85 -14.08 8.91
CA VAL A 62 0.81 -12.84 8.12
C VAL A 62 0.43 -13.15 6.67
N SER A 63 1.07 -14.15 6.03
CA SER A 63 0.73 -14.58 4.66
C SER A 63 -0.73 -14.96 4.53
N ARG A 64 -1.27 -15.75 5.46
CA ARG A 64 -2.69 -16.13 5.44
C ARG A 64 -3.61 -14.92 5.54
N GLN A 65 -3.29 -13.99 6.44
CA GLN A 65 -4.09 -12.78 6.60
C GLN A 65 -4.03 -11.90 5.35
N LEU A 66 -2.85 -11.72 4.76
CA LEU A 66 -2.67 -11.01 3.50
C LEU A 66 -3.43 -11.68 2.36
N GLN A 67 -3.45 -13.01 2.29
CA GLN A 67 -4.21 -13.75 1.27
C GLN A 67 -5.72 -13.49 1.39
N ILE A 68 -6.26 -13.48 2.62
CA ILE A 68 -7.67 -13.16 2.86
C ILE A 68 -7.97 -11.72 2.43
N LEU A 69 -7.11 -10.78 2.80
CA LEU A 69 -7.28 -9.37 2.44
C LEU A 69 -7.14 -9.16 0.92
N ALA A 70 -6.19 -9.84 0.27
CA ALA A 70 -6.00 -9.75 -1.17
C ALA A 70 -7.20 -10.30 -1.95
N SER A 71 -7.80 -11.41 -1.48
CA SER A 71 -8.99 -11.99 -2.13
C SER A 71 -10.24 -11.11 -2.01
N ALA A 72 -10.29 -10.24 -1.00
CA ALA A 72 -11.39 -9.29 -0.76
C ALA A 72 -11.02 -7.85 -1.18
N ALA A 73 -9.80 -7.63 -1.70
CA ALA A 73 -9.32 -6.31 -2.05
C ALA A 73 -10.12 -5.68 -3.20
N ARG A 74 -10.37 -4.40 -3.07
CA ARG A 74 -11.01 -3.59 -4.12
C ARG A 74 -9.98 -3.12 -5.15
N ARG A 75 -10.41 -2.95 -6.38
CA ARG A 75 -9.55 -2.57 -7.51
C ARG A 75 -9.92 -1.19 -8.05
N PRO A 76 -9.19 -0.12 -7.68
CA PRO A 76 -9.52 1.25 -8.10
C PRO A 76 -9.48 1.46 -9.61
N ALA A 77 -8.74 0.63 -10.35
CA ALA A 77 -8.71 0.69 -11.80
C ALA A 77 -10.05 0.26 -12.45
N HIS A 78 -10.82 -0.58 -11.76
CA HIS A 78 -12.00 -1.24 -12.33
C HIS A 78 -13.32 -0.83 -11.66
N GLU A 79 -13.25 -0.30 -10.42
CA GLU A 79 -14.46 0.02 -9.65
C GLU A 79 -14.25 1.27 -8.77
N VAL A 80 -15.37 1.88 -8.38
CA VAL A 80 -15.36 2.92 -7.35
C VAL A 80 -15.15 2.27 -5.99
N VAL A 81 -14.04 2.63 -5.34
CA VAL A 81 -13.65 2.04 -4.06
C VAL A 81 -14.21 2.87 -2.91
N PRO A 82 -14.98 2.28 -1.99
CA PRO A 82 -15.48 2.99 -0.83
C PRO A 82 -14.34 3.37 0.14
N GLU A 83 -14.48 4.50 0.82
CA GLU A 83 -13.46 5.01 1.76
C GLU A 83 -13.15 4.05 2.92
N ASN A 84 -14.08 3.16 3.27
CA ASN A 84 -13.93 2.17 4.33
C ASN A 84 -13.37 0.82 3.83
N ALA A 85 -12.93 0.71 2.58
CA ALA A 85 -12.29 -0.51 2.09
C ALA A 85 -11.10 -0.92 2.98
N GLU A 86 -11.02 -2.20 3.34
CA GLU A 86 -9.96 -2.72 4.20
C GLU A 86 -8.68 -3.03 3.43
N ALA A 87 -8.80 -3.32 2.14
CA ALA A 87 -7.68 -3.58 1.26
C ALA A 87 -7.95 -3.08 -0.16
N VAL A 88 -6.89 -2.60 -0.81
CA VAL A 88 -6.89 -2.12 -2.19
C VAL A 88 -5.73 -2.78 -2.92
N LEU A 89 -6.00 -3.30 -4.14
CA LEU A 89 -5.04 -4.01 -4.96
C LEU A 89 -4.87 -3.32 -6.31
N PHE A 90 -3.62 -3.15 -6.72
CA PHE A 90 -3.21 -2.78 -8.07
C PHE A 90 -2.42 -3.94 -8.68
N ASP A 91 -2.60 -4.22 -9.95
CA ASP A 91 -1.94 -5.34 -10.63
C ASP A 91 -0.44 -5.08 -10.80
N ASP A 92 -0.04 -3.81 -10.92
CA ASP A 92 1.35 -3.38 -10.98
C ASP A 92 1.52 -1.89 -10.60
N PRO A 93 2.78 -1.36 -10.53
CA PRO A 93 3.04 0.04 -10.24
C PRO A 93 2.51 1.00 -11.31
N ALA A 94 2.39 0.60 -12.58
CA ALA A 94 1.89 1.48 -13.62
C ALA A 94 0.38 1.74 -13.43
N GLU A 95 -0.40 0.70 -13.17
CA GLU A 95 -1.82 0.82 -12.81
C GLU A 95 -2.01 1.68 -11.57
N MET A 96 -1.19 1.45 -10.54
CA MET A 96 -1.20 2.25 -9.32
C MET A 96 -0.96 3.74 -9.61
N LEU A 97 0.06 4.07 -10.41
CA LEU A 97 0.36 5.45 -10.79
C LEU A 97 -0.75 6.08 -11.63
N ALA A 98 -1.36 5.33 -12.55
CA ALA A 98 -2.48 5.80 -13.37
C ALA A 98 -3.70 6.13 -12.49
N CYS A 99 -4.02 5.27 -11.52
CA CYS A 99 -5.08 5.53 -10.54
C CYS A 99 -4.77 6.74 -9.67
N ALA A 100 -3.52 6.90 -9.23
CA ALA A 100 -3.07 8.05 -8.44
C ALA A 100 -3.22 9.37 -9.23
N ALA A 101 -2.82 9.37 -10.49
CA ALA A 101 -2.96 10.54 -11.38
C ALA A 101 -4.44 10.90 -11.59
N ARG A 102 -5.32 9.90 -11.77
CA ARG A 102 -6.77 10.09 -11.89
C ARG A 102 -7.35 10.72 -10.64
N ASP A 103 -7.07 10.16 -9.48
CA ASP A 103 -7.54 10.67 -8.19
C ASP A 103 -7.02 12.09 -7.91
N TRP A 104 -5.78 12.38 -8.33
CA TRP A 104 -5.20 13.72 -8.22
C TRP A 104 -5.92 14.72 -9.11
N LEU A 105 -6.20 14.37 -10.37
CA LEU A 105 -6.95 15.21 -11.30
C LEU A 105 -8.37 15.50 -10.79
N ASP A 106 -8.99 14.53 -10.12
CA ASP A 106 -10.35 14.63 -9.57
C ASP A 106 -10.38 15.26 -8.17
N GLY A 107 -9.21 15.64 -7.61
CA GLY A 107 -9.10 16.21 -6.26
C GLY A 107 -9.43 15.22 -5.13
N GLN A 108 -9.39 13.91 -5.42
CA GLN A 108 -9.72 12.84 -4.47
C GLN A 108 -8.48 12.23 -3.80
N PHE A 109 -7.28 12.53 -4.30
CA PHE A 109 -6.03 11.92 -3.85
C PHE A 109 -5.84 11.94 -2.33
N SER A 110 -6.10 13.07 -1.68
CA SER A 110 -5.95 13.22 -0.23
C SER A 110 -7.04 12.50 0.59
N ARG A 111 -8.17 12.13 -0.02
CA ARG A 111 -9.29 11.46 0.66
C ARG A 111 -9.03 9.97 0.82
N HIS A 112 -8.35 9.37 -0.12
CA HIS A 112 -8.11 7.94 -0.14
C HIS A 112 -6.95 7.55 0.77
N TRP A 113 -7.22 6.69 1.76
CA TRP A 113 -6.26 6.29 2.79
C TRP A 113 -5.05 5.53 2.22
N TRP A 114 -5.22 4.80 1.11
CA TRP A 114 -4.14 4.00 0.50
C TRP A 114 -3.02 4.88 -0.05
N TRP A 115 -3.30 6.07 -0.58
CA TRP A 115 -2.26 7.00 -1.00
C TRP A 115 -1.41 7.48 0.17
N ARG A 116 -2.03 7.75 1.31
CA ARG A 116 -1.30 8.09 2.54
C ARG A 116 -0.48 6.91 3.07
N SER A 117 -0.97 5.69 2.93
CA SER A 117 -0.25 4.47 3.32
C SER A 117 1.00 4.24 2.47
N LEU A 118 0.93 4.48 1.15
CA LEU A 118 2.04 4.33 0.21
C LEU A 118 3.11 5.41 0.39
N LEU A 119 2.70 6.64 0.66
CA LEU A 119 3.61 7.79 0.81
C LEU A 119 4.14 7.97 2.24
N GLY A 120 3.61 7.22 3.20
CA GLY A 120 3.93 7.41 4.60
C GLY A 120 3.40 8.75 5.14
N ASN A 121 4.01 9.24 6.23
CA ASN A 121 3.63 10.51 6.87
C ASN A 121 4.23 11.75 6.18
N ALA A 122 4.58 11.67 4.90
CA ALA A 122 5.06 12.85 4.18
C ALA A 122 3.96 13.91 4.18
N LEU A 123 4.25 15.07 4.78
CA LEU A 123 3.34 16.23 4.89
C LEU A 123 2.89 16.76 3.52
N THR A 124 3.61 16.37 2.45
CA THR A 124 3.34 16.69 1.07
C THR A 124 3.07 15.41 0.28
N ALA A 125 2.07 14.63 0.74
CA ALA A 125 1.60 13.47 -0.02
C ALA A 125 1.01 13.95 -1.35
N ASP A 126 1.78 13.83 -2.41
CA ASP A 126 1.36 14.16 -3.76
C ASP A 126 1.70 13.03 -4.75
N VAL A 127 1.04 13.05 -5.88
CA VAL A 127 1.25 12.08 -6.96
C VAL A 127 2.69 12.08 -7.49
N PHE A 128 3.42 13.20 -7.36
CA PHE A 128 4.80 13.33 -7.82
C PHE A 128 5.78 12.55 -6.95
N ALA A 129 5.49 12.43 -5.65
CA ALA A 129 6.28 11.59 -4.75
C ALA A 129 6.18 10.11 -5.16
N LEU A 130 4.99 9.61 -5.49
CA LEU A 130 4.80 8.26 -6.03
C LEU A 130 5.54 8.06 -7.36
N ARG A 131 5.43 9.01 -8.29
CA ARG A 131 6.15 8.95 -9.57
C ARG A 131 7.67 8.86 -9.39
N ARG A 132 8.24 9.61 -8.42
CA ARG A 132 9.68 9.54 -8.13
C ARG A 132 10.12 8.19 -7.58
N GLN A 133 9.23 7.47 -6.89
CA GLN A 133 9.51 6.12 -6.38
C GLN A 133 9.47 5.06 -7.50
N HIS A 134 8.70 5.32 -8.57
CA HIS A 134 8.47 4.39 -9.68
C HIS A 134 8.75 5.05 -11.04
N PRO A 135 9.98 5.50 -11.31
CA PRO A 135 10.29 6.28 -12.52
C PRO A 135 10.16 5.46 -13.80
N THR A 136 10.42 4.16 -13.75
CA THR A 136 10.34 3.25 -14.89
C THR A 136 8.92 3.00 -15.36
N ASP A 137 7.95 3.11 -14.47
CA ASP A 137 6.55 2.79 -14.73
C ASP A 137 5.73 3.99 -15.22
N ALA A 138 6.32 5.20 -15.18
CA ALA A 138 5.64 6.44 -15.54
C ALA A 138 5.09 6.44 -16.97
N SER A 139 5.83 5.89 -17.94
CA SER A 139 5.39 5.83 -19.33
C SER A 139 4.20 4.89 -19.53
N SER A 140 4.20 3.75 -18.84
CA SER A 140 3.11 2.78 -18.85
C SER A 140 1.88 3.37 -18.16
N ALA A 141 2.07 4.03 -17.03
CA ALA A 141 0.98 4.72 -16.31
C ALA A 141 0.30 5.80 -17.16
N LEU A 142 1.05 6.60 -17.91
CA LEU A 142 0.46 7.59 -18.84
C LEU A 142 -0.36 6.92 -19.96
N ARG A 143 0.07 5.75 -20.43
CA ARG A 143 -0.69 4.98 -21.43
C ARG A 143 -2.00 4.47 -20.83
N GLU A 144 -2.00 3.98 -19.61
CA GLU A 144 -3.20 3.52 -18.89
C GLU A 144 -4.15 4.67 -18.54
N LEU A 145 -3.60 5.84 -18.23
CA LEU A 145 -4.40 7.05 -17.99
C LEU A 145 -5.17 7.50 -19.25
N GLY A 146 -4.69 7.10 -20.44
CA GLY A 146 -5.38 7.26 -21.71
C GLY A 146 -5.66 8.72 -22.06
N ALA A 147 -6.90 9.05 -22.39
CA ALA A 147 -7.33 10.40 -22.81
C ALA A 147 -7.03 11.49 -21.76
N ARG A 148 -6.87 11.14 -20.50
CA ARG A 148 -6.55 12.10 -19.43
C ARG A 148 -5.05 12.36 -19.23
N ALA A 149 -4.18 11.64 -19.96
CA ALA A 149 -2.73 11.81 -19.84
C ALA A 149 -2.28 13.23 -20.23
N GLU A 150 -2.88 13.81 -21.28
CA GLU A 150 -2.58 15.18 -21.71
C GLU A 150 -2.98 16.20 -20.64
N GLU A 151 -4.16 16.06 -20.04
CA GLU A 151 -4.62 16.90 -18.95
C GLU A 151 -3.67 16.80 -17.74
N PHE A 152 -3.26 15.59 -17.38
CA PHE A 152 -2.30 15.35 -16.33
C PHE A 152 -0.97 16.03 -16.61
N CYS A 153 -0.37 15.82 -17.79
CA CYS A 153 0.90 16.45 -18.17
C CYS A 153 0.82 17.99 -18.18
N ARG A 154 -0.30 18.56 -18.60
CA ARG A 154 -0.48 20.03 -18.62
C ARG A 154 -0.53 20.63 -17.21
N ARG A 155 -1.03 19.88 -16.23
CA ARG A 155 -1.10 20.32 -14.83
C ARG A 155 0.18 20.03 -14.03
N LEU A 156 1.15 19.33 -14.63
CA LEU A 156 2.45 19.12 -14.00
C LEU A 156 3.16 20.46 -13.80
N PRO A 157 3.78 20.71 -12.63
CA PRO A 157 4.67 21.85 -12.48
C PRO A 157 5.83 21.69 -13.47
N PRO A 158 6.33 22.83 -14.04
CA PRO A 158 7.52 22.77 -14.88
C PRO A 158 8.65 22.08 -14.11
N SER A 159 9.34 21.14 -14.80
CA SER A 159 10.51 20.46 -14.20
C SER A 159 11.63 21.48 -14.09
N ASP A 160 12.09 21.73 -12.86
CA ASP A 160 13.34 22.44 -12.59
C ASP A 160 14.53 21.59 -13.04
#